data_86fa026e1a4f0679eb3f0733794cd71e
#
_entry.id   86fa026e1a4f0679eb3f0733794cd71e
#
_cell.length_a   1.000
_cell.length_b   1.000
_cell.length_c   1.000
_cell.angle_alpha   90.00
_cell.angle_beta   90.00
_cell.angle_gamma   90.00
#
_symmetry.space_group_name_H-M   'P 1'
#
loop_
_entity.id
_entity.type
_entity.pdbx_description
1 polymer ?
#
loop_
_entity_poly.entity_id
_entity_poly.type
_entity_poly.pdbx_seq_one_letter_code
_entity_poly.pdbx_strand_id
1 'polypeptide(L)'
;MPSQTLFADCCIVGGGPAGLMTGYLLARAGLQVVVIEKHADFLRDFRGDTIHPSTLEVMHHLGLLDKLLALPHQRAEKLQAEMGGEEVTMADFSRLPVRCRFIAFMPQWDFLNFLADQCAAFRGFRLLTSTTLSELIVEQDRVCGVTALRDGQPLTIRAQLVIGADGRHSAVRAQAGLTSQIGRASVGK
;
A
#
# COMPACT_ATOMS: atom_id res chain seq x y z
N MET A 1 -32.02 1.17 7.77
CA MET A 1 -31.44 2.50 7.44
C MET A 1 -31.03 2.45 5.98
N PRO A 2 -31.20 3.51 5.15
CA PRO A 2 -30.72 3.48 3.78
C PRO A 2 -29.20 3.30 3.79
N SER A 3 -28.69 2.38 2.98
CA SER A 3 -27.25 2.17 2.81
C SER A 3 -26.63 3.42 2.18
N GLN A 4 -25.53 3.90 2.75
CA GLN A 4 -24.79 5.02 2.16
C GLN A 4 -24.17 4.59 0.85
N THR A 5 -24.32 5.40 -0.20
CA THR A 5 -23.65 5.17 -1.49
C THR A 5 -22.64 6.29 -1.76
N LEU A 6 -21.40 5.91 -2.06
CA LEU A 6 -20.33 6.78 -2.51
C LEU A 6 -20.05 6.54 -4.00
N PHE A 7 -19.56 7.57 -4.69
CA PHE A 7 -19.11 7.49 -6.08
C PHE A 7 -17.64 7.93 -6.15
N ALA A 8 -16.86 7.22 -6.96
CA ALA A 8 -15.45 7.48 -7.18
C ALA A 8 -15.05 7.09 -8.62
N ASP A 9 -13.92 7.62 -9.09
CA ASP A 9 -13.30 7.13 -10.31
C ASP A 9 -12.62 5.79 -10.04
N CYS A 10 -11.98 5.67 -8.86
CA CYS A 10 -11.30 4.46 -8.43
C CYS A 10 -11.61 4.12 -6.97
N CYS A 11 -11.96 2.84 -6.74
CA CYS A 11 -12.03 2.25 -5.39
C CYS A 11 -10.85 1.30 -5.20
N ILE A 12 -10.07 1.51 -4.15
CA ILE A 12 -8.91 0.67 -3.80
C ILE A 12 -9.24 -0.10 -2.53
N VAL A 13 -9.16 -1.41 -2.61
CA VAL A 13 -9.37 -2.31 -1.47
C VAL A 13 -8.02 -2.66 -0.85
N GLY A 14 -7.77 -2.18 0.37
CA GLY A 14 -6.55 -2.36 1.14
C GLY A 14 -5.75 -1.06 1.28
N GLY A 15 -5.58 -0.59 2.53
CA GLY A 15 -4.83 0.61 2.92
C GLY A 15 -3.35 0.34 3.24
N GLY A 16 -2.77 -0.74 2.69
CA GLY A 16 -1.34 -1.02 2.80
C GLY A 16 -0.48 -0.11 1.92
N PRO A 17 0.87 -0.34 1.89
CA PRO A 17 1.78 0.50 1.11
C PRO A 17 1.40 0.63 -0.36
N ALA A 18 0.98 -0.47 -0.99
CA ALA A 18 0.56 -0.48 -2.39
C ALA A 18 -0.73 0.33 -2.60
N GLY A 19 -1.74 0.13 -1.72
CA GLY A 19 -3.02 0.82 -1.85
C GLY A 19 -2.91 2.32 -1.60
N LEU A 20 -2.22 2.74 -0.54
CA LEU A 20 -2.02 4.17 -0.24
C LEU A 20 -1.17 4.86 -1.31
N MET A 21 -0.08 4.22 -1.79
CA MET A 21 0.74 4.80 -2.85
C MET A 21 -0.05 4.95 -4.16
N THR A 22 -0.82 3.92 -4.53
CA THR A 22 -1.70 4.00 -5.72
C THR A 22 -2.74 5.10 -5.54
N GLY A 23 -3.36 5.17 -4.35
CA GLY A 23 -4.31 6.23 -4.01
C GLY A 23 -3.72 7.63 -4.11
N TYR A 24 -2.49 7.81 -3.60
CA TYR A 24 -1.75 9.06 -3.72
C TYR A 24 -1.54 9.48 -5.18
N LEU A 25 -1.05 8.55 -6.01
CA LEU A 25 -0.76 8.85 -7.42
C LEU A 25 -2.02 9.21 -8.21
N LEU A 26 -3.12 8.47 -8.00
CA LEU A 26 -4.39 8.73 -8.68
C LEU A 26 -5.04 10.04 -8.21
N ALA A 27 -5.02 10.31 -6.89
CA ALA A 27 -5.55 11.56 -6.34
C ALA A 27 -4.72 12.77 -6.78
N ARG A 28 -3.39 12.63 -6.85
CA ARG A 28 -2.49 13.65 -7.41
C ARG A 28 -2.79 13.94 -8.88
N ALA A 29 -3.24 12.94 -9.63
CA ALA A 29 -3.67 13.08 -11.02
C ALA A 29 -5.09 13.70 -11.15
N GLY A 30 -5.75 14.06 -10.04
CA GLY A 30 -7.06 14.72 -10.02
C GLY A 30 -8.25 13.79 -9.97
N LEU A 31 -8.05 12.47 -9.82
CA LEU A 31 -9.12 11.50 -9.74
C LEU A 31 -9.80 11.48 -8.36
N GLN A 32 -11.08 11.11 -8.34
CA GLN A 32 -11.81 10.81 -7.11
C GLN A 32 -11.48 9.38 -6.67
N VAL A 33 -10.79 9.23 -5.54
CA VAL A 33 -10.29 7.94 -5.05
C VAL A 33 -10.85 7.64 -3.67
N VAL A 34 -11.38 6.43 -3.52
CA VAL A 34 -11.76 5.89 -2.21
C VAL A 34 -10.88 4.68 -1.91
N VAL A 35 -10.14 4.74 -0.81
CA VAL A 35 -9.39 3.58 -0.28
C VAL A 35 -10.15 3.04 0.92
N ILE A 36 -10.44 1.75 0.93
CA ILE A 36 -11.03 1.06 2.08
C ILE A 36 -9.96 0.21 2.77
N GLU A 37 -9.91 0.28 4.10
CA GLU A 37 -9.03 -0.52 4.96
C GLU A 37 -9.86 -1.17 6.07
N LYS A 38 -9.76 -2.48 6.20
CA LYS A 38 -10.56 -3.25 7.15
C LYS A 38 -10.24 -2.96 8.62
N HIS A 39 -9.07 -2.46 8.90
CA HIS A 39 -8.64 -2.14 10.25
C HIS A 39 -8.89 -0.66 10.57
N ALA A 40 -8.95 -0.35 11.87
CA ALA A 40 -9.19 1.01 12.33
C ALA A 40 -7.96 1.92 12.19
N ASP A 41 -6.77 1.33 12.22
CA ASP A 41 -5.48 2.02 12.18
C ASP A 41 -4.44 1.21 11.38
N PHE A 42 -3.18 1.66 11.37
CA PHE A 42 -2.06 0.97 10.74
C PHE A 42 -1.15 0.24 11.74
N LEU A 43 -1.51 0.20 13.02
CA LEU A 43 -0.77 -0.55 14.02
C LEU A 43 -0.94 -2.04 13.77
N ARG A 44 0.10 -2.71 13.32
CA ARG A 44 0.14 -4.14 13.03
C ARG A 44 1.36 -4.75 13.68
N ASP A 45 1.25 -6.03 14.00
CA ASP A 45 2.43 -6.83 14.27
C ASP A 45 3.40 -6.73 13.10
N PHE A 46 4.64 -6.51 13.45
CA PHE A 46 5.79 -6.28 12.60
C PHE A 46 5.74 -7.01 11.25
N ARG A 47 5.73 -6.25 10.17
CA ARG A 47 6.12 -6.72 8.83
C ARG A 47 6.61 -5.56 7.97
N GLY A 48 7.94 -5.46 7.82
CA GLY A 48 8.51 -4.57 6.82
C GLY A 48 8.86 -3.18 7.32
N ASP A 49 9.63 -3.09 8.41
CA ASP A 49 10.16 -1.82 8.92
C ASP A 49 11.33 -1.30 8.07
N THR A 50 11.46 -1.77 6.84
CA THR A 50 12.53 -1.37 5.93
C THR A 50 11.99 -0.67 4.71
N ILE A 51 12.47 0.55 4.46
CA ILE A 51 12.19 1.30 3.23
C ILE A 51 13.45 1.25 2.37
N HIS A 52 13.34 0.55 1.25
CA HIS A 52 14.45 0.32 0.34
C HIS A 52 14.83 1.56 -0.48
N PRO A 53 16.07 1.64 -0.99
CA PRO A 53 16.53 2.74 -1.84
C PRO A 53 15.61 3.06 -3.01
N SER A 54 15.01 2.03 -3.64
CA SER A 54 14.06 2.19 -4.74
C SER A 54 12.78 2.95 -4.30
N THR A 55 12.27 2.66 -3.11
CA THR A 55 11.10 3.37 -2.57
C THR A 55 11.47 4.81 -2.20
N LEU A 56 12.65 5.04 -1.62
CA LEU A 56 13.15 6.38 -1.32
C LEU A 56 13.33 7.21 -2.60
N GLU A 57 13.77 6.58 -3.70
CA GLU A 57 13.86 7.24 -5.01
C GLU A 57 12.48 7.65 -5.55
N VAL A 58 11.47 6.78 -5.41
CA VAL A 58 10.07 7.15 -5.72
C VAL A 58 9.62 8.33 -4.87
N MET A 59 9.89 8.32 -3.55
CA MET A 59 9.57 9.46 -2.68
C MET A 59 10.27 10.75 -3.13
N HIS A 60 11.51 10.66 -3.60
CA HIS A 60 12.24 11.81 -4.14
C HIS A 60 11.53 12.37 -5.38
N HIS A 61 11.20 11.54 -6.36
CA HIS A 61 10.51 11.98 -7.57
C HIS A 61 9.11 12.56 -7.30
N LEU A 62 8.47 12.13 -6.22
CA LEU A 62 7.18 12.68 -5.78
C LEU A 62 7.31 13.97 -4.96
N GLY A 63 8.54 14.39 -4.59
CA GLY A 63 8.79 15.54 -3.72
C GLY A 63 8.44 15.30 -2.25
N LEU A 64 8.40 14.03 -1.83
CA LEU A 64 8.02 13.60 -0.48
C LEU A 64 9.21 13.16 0.39
N LEU A 65 10.41 12.99 -0.22
CA LEU A 65 11.55 12.38 0.44
C LEU A 65 11.98 13.12 1.72
N ASP A 66 12.13 14.44 1.64
CA ASP A 66 12.63 15.23 2.77
C ASP A 66 11.66 15.20 3.96
N LYS A 67 10.35 15.22 3.67
CA LYS A 67 9.31 15.09 4.70
C LYS A 67 9.31 13.70 5.33
N LEU A 68 9.50 12.65 4.52
CA LEU A 68 9.58 11.28 5.01
C LEU A 68 10.80 11.07 5.89
N LEU A 69 11.97 11.55 5.46
CA LEU A 69 13.22 11.42 6.21
C LEU A 69 13.33 12.35 7.43
N ALA A 70 12.38 13.27 7.61
CA ALA A 70 12.23 14.05 8.84
C ALA A 70 11.58 13.22 9.97
N LEU A 71 10.92 12.11 9.65
CA LEU A 71 10.41 11.16 10.66
C LEU A 71 11.55 10.37 11.28
N PRO A 72 11.40 9.90 12.54
CA PRO A 72 12.40 9.06 13.18
C PRO A 72 12.72 7.81 12.36
N HIS A 73 13.98 7.60 12.03
CA HIS A 73 14.44 6.43 11.30
C HIS A 73 15.91 6.15 11.55
N GLN A 74 16.35 4.93 11.30
CA GLN A 74 17.77 4.55 11.26
C GLN A 74 18.17 4.25 9.81
N ARG A 75 19.47 4.41 9.50
CA ARG A 75 20.00 4.16 8.16
C ARG A 75 21.00 3.04 8.19
N ALA A 76 20.91 2.13 7.22
CA ALA A 76 21.92 1.11 6.97
C ALA A 76 22.39 1.19 5.52
N GLU A 77 23.65 1.54 5.32
CA GLU A 77 24.31 1.52 4.01
C GLU A 77 24.79 0.11 3.64
N LYS A 78 25.00 -0.72 4.67
CA LYS A 78 25.40 -2.13 4.52
C LYS A 78 24.56 -3.01 5.43
N LEU A 79 24.29 -4.20 4.98
CA LEU A 79 23.76 -5.28 5.79
C LEU A 79 24.88 -6.27 6.06
N GLN A 80 25.18 -6.51 7.31
CA GLN A 80 26.24 -7.40 7.77
C GLN A 80 25.63 -8.50 8.63
N ALA A 81 26.23 -9.68 8.58
CA ALA A 81 25.88 -10.82 9.42
C ALA A 81 27.16 -11.43 9.98
N GLU A 82 27.09 -11.94 11.18
CA GLU A 82 28.16 -12.75 11.76
C GLU A 82 27.93 -14.22 11.41
N MET A 83 28.89 -14.83 10.74
CA MET A 83 28.86 -16.21 10.34
C MET A 83 30.16 -16.91 10.76
N GLY A 84 30.08 -17.83 11.72
CA GLY A 84 31.25 -18.57 12.19
C GLY A 84 32.31 -17.72 12.92
N GLY A 85 31.90 -16.58 13.51
CA GLY A 85 32.83 -15.63 14.17
C GLY A 85 33.46 -14.61 13.22
N GLU A 86 33.09 -14.62 11.96
CA GLU A 86 33.52 -13.63 10.97
C GLU A 86 32.36 -12.75 10.53
N GLU A 87 32.63 -11.45 10.35
CA GLU A 87 31.66 -10.50 9.83
C GLU A 87 31.62 -10.55 8.32
N VAL A 88 30.44 -10.88 7.77
CA VAL A 88 30.19 -10.98 6.33
C VAL A 88 29.25 -9.90 5.86
N THR A 89 29.65 -9.10 4.87
CA THR A 89 28.76 -8.11 4.24
C THR A 89 27.82 -8.83 3.28
N MET A 90 26.54 -8.88 3.64
CA MET A 90 25.46 -9.50 2.84
C MET A 90 24.99 -8.59 1.71
N ALA A 91 24.95 -7.28 1.93
CA ALA A 91 24.62 -6.29 0.91
C ALA A 91 25.29 -4.95 1.19
N ASP A 92 25.70 -4.26 0.14
CA ASP A 92 26.28 -2.92 0.17
C ASP A 92 25.49 -2.00 -0.78
N PHE A 93 24.76 -1.04 -0.20
CA PHE A 93 23.94 -0.08 -0.93
C PHE A 93 24.71 1.20 -1.29
N SER A 94 25.91 1.43 -0.71
CA SER A 94 26.69 2.65 -0.90
C SER A 94 27.10 2.92 -2.35
N ARG A 95 27.09 1.87 -3.20
CA ARG A 95 27.47 1.93 -4.61
C ARG A 95 26.28 2.06 -5.58
N LEU A 96 25.06 2.11 -5.07
CA LEU A 96 23.88 2.25 -5.92
C LEU A 96 23.86 3.63 -6.60
N PRO A 97 23.48 3.72 -7.89
CA PRO A 97 23.36 4.99 -8.62
C PRO A 97 22.03 5.70 -8.32
N VAL A 98 21.70 5.86 -7.03
CA VAL A 98 20.47 6.48 -6.53
C VAL A 98 20.81 7.54 -5.48
N ARG A 99 19.83 8.41 -5.18
CA ARG A 99 20.01 9.50 -4.21
C ARG A 99 20.24 9.00 -2.79
N CYS A 100 19.41 8.04 -2.35
CA CYS A 100 19.52 7.45 -1.01
C CYS A 100 20.15 6.06 -1.11
N ARG A 101 21.43 5.97 -0.76
CA ARG A 101 22.25 4.74 -0.85
C ARG A 101 22.19 3.93 0.45
N PHE A 102 21.02 3.85 1.06
CA PHE A 102 20.79 3.18 2.34
C PHE A 102 19.37 2.62 2.41
N ILE A 103 19.17 1.63 3.25
CA ILE A 103 17.83 1.25 3.72
C ILE A 103 17.48 2.12 4.91
N ALA A 104 16.30 2.73 4.92
CA ALA A 104 15.75 3.39 6.08
C ALA A 104 14.94 2.36 6.90
N PHE A 105 15.31 2.19 8.18
CA PHE A 105 14.54 1.44 9.15
C PHE A 105 13.56 2.38 9.84
N MET A 106 12.30 2.15 9.62
CA MET A 106 11.19 2.95 10.15
C MET A 106 9.99 2.03 10.38
N PRO A 107 9.27 2.14 11.49
CA PRO A 107 8.05 1.37 11.69
C PRO A 107 7.09 1.55 10.51
N GLN A 108 6.53 0.45 10.01
CA GLN A 108 5.67 0.50 8.82
C GLN A 108 4.44 1.39 9.04
N TRP A 109 3.90 1.44 10.27
CA TRP A 109 2.77 2.32 10.59
C TRP A 109 3.13 3.81 10.47
N ASP A 110 4.38 4.23 10.74
CA ASP A 110 4.82 5.62 10.54
C ASP A 110 4.85 5.96 9.06
N PHE A 111 5.35 5.05 8.22
CA PHE A 111 5.33 5.20 6.78
C PHE A 111 3.89 5.25 6.21
N LEU A 112 2.99 4.39 6.71
CA LEU A 112 1.60 4.37 6.26
C LEU A 112 0.82 5.60 6.71
N ASN A 113 1.00 6.04 7.96
CA ASN A 113 0.43 7.29 8.46
C ASN A 113 0.92 8.48 7.63
N PHE A 114 2.23 8.54 7.38
CA PHE A 114 2.81 9.57 6.51
C PHE A 114 2.14 9.59 5.12
N LEU A 115 1.99 8.44 4.47
CA LEU A 115 1.33 8.37 3.16
C LEU A 115 -0.14 8.79 3.25
N ALA A 116 -0.87 8.36 4.26
CA ALA A 116 -2.27 8.72 4.47
C ALA A 116 -2.42 10.24 4.66
N ASP A 117 -1.54 10.87 5.44
CA ASP A 117 -1.51 12.33 5.63
C ASP A 117 -1.22 13.08 4.32
N GLN A 118 -0.26 12.58 3.50
CA GLN A 118 -0.01 13.19 2.21
C GLN A 118 -1.20 13.02 1.25
N CYS A 119 -1.90 11.89 1.31
CA CYS A 119 -3.12 11.65 0.53
C CYS A 119 -4.27 12.59 0.95
N ALA A 120 -4.42 12.85 2.25
CA ALA A 120 -5.48 13.71 2.80
C ALA A 120 -5.41 15.17 2.30
N ALA A 121 -4.25 15.59 1.77
CA ALA A 121 -4.11 16.90 1.14
C ALA A 121 -4.91 17.04 -0.17
N PHE A 122 -5.31 15.95 -0.80
CA PHE A 122 -6.09 15.96 -2.04
C PHE A 122 -7.59 15.89 -1.74
N ARG A 123 -8.35 16.85 -2.23
CA ARG A 123 -9.83 16.90 -2.04
C ARG A 123 -10.55 15.67 -2.61
N GLY A 124 -9.98 15.03 -3.63
CA GLY A 124 -10.52 13.83 -4.28
C GLY A 124 -10.21 12.53 -3.55
N PHE A 125 -9.41 12.55 -2.48
CA PHE A 125 -9.00 11.35 -1.75
C PHE A 125 -9.85 11.12 -0.50
N ARG A 126 -10.25 9.87 -0.28
CA ARG A 126 -10.91 9.41 0.95
C ARG A 126 -10.33 8.09 1.39
N LEU A 127 -9.83 8.04 2.62
CA LEU A 127 -9.47 6.79 3.31
C LEU A 127 -10.58 6.44 4.29
N LEU A 128 -11.13 5.25 4.14
CA LEU A 128 -12.17 4.70 5.01
C LEU A 128 -11.56 3.51 5.76
N THR A 129 -11.14 3.75 6.99
CA THR A 129 -10.74 2.69 7.94
C THR A 129 -11.94 1.96 8.49
N SER A 130 -11.74 0.87 9.23
CA SER A 130 -12.81 0.00 9.76
C SER A 130 -13.82 -0.41 8.68
N THR A 131 -13.36 -0.54 7.42
CA THR A 131 -14.21 -0.80 6.27
C THR A 131 -13.76 -2.08 5.56
N THR A 132 -14.57 -3.13 5.70
CA THR A 132 -14.28 -4.45 5.15
C THR A 132 -15.07 -4.67 3.86
N LEU A 133 -14.39 -5.09 2.79
CA LEU A 133 -15.02 -5.54 1.56
C LEU A 133 -16.00 -6.68 1.85
N SER A 134 -17.23 -6.58 1.34
CA SER A 134 -18.21 -7.66 1.33
C SER A 134 -18.21 -8.35 -0.02
N GLU A 135 -18.56 -7.62 -1.10
CA GLU A 135 -18.68 -8.18 -2.44
C GLU A 135 -18.26 -7.17 -3.51
N LEU A 136 -17.80 -7.67 -4.65
CA LEU A 136 -17.66 -6.89 -5.88
C LEU A 136 -19.04 -6.70 -6.52
N ILE A 137 -19.30 -5.49 -6.98
CA ILE A 137 -20.50 -5.20 -7.78
C ILE A 137 -20.16 -5.44 -9.25
N VAL A 138 -20.82 -6.42 -9.85
CA VAL A 138 -20.60 -6.79 -11.25
C VAL A 138 -21.86 -6.51 -12.05
N GLU A 139 -21.75 -5.75 -13.12
CA GLU A 139 -22.82 -5.45 -14.07
C GLU A 139 -22.28 -5.65 -15.48
N GLN A 140 -22.99 -6.44 -16.30
CA GLN A 140 -22.59 -6.75 -17.68
C GLN A 140 -21.11 -7.23 -17.78
N ASP A 141 -20.74 -8.19 -16.95
CA ASP A 141 -19.39 -8.77 -16.85
C ASP A 141 -18.28 -7.77 -16.49
N ARG A 142 -18.64 -6.61 -15.98
CA ARG A 142 -17.69 -5.58 -15.53
C ARG A 142 -17.86 -5.28 -14.06
N VAL A 143 -16.74 -5.22 -13.35
CA VAL A 143 -16.72 -4.73 -11.97
C VAL A 143 -16.93 -3.21 -11.99
N CYS A 144 -17.98 -2.74 -11.30
CA CYS A 144 -18.38 -1.32 -11.25
C CYS A 144 -18.50 -0.78 -9.82
N GLY A 145 -17.87 -1.46 -8.87
CA GLY A 145 -17.84 -1.02 -7.48
C GLY A 145 -17.71 -2.16 -6.50
N VAL A 146 -17.94 -1.82 -5.24
CA VAL A 146 -17.91 -2.77 -4.12
C VAL A 146 -19.05 -2.48 -3.15
N THR A 147 -19.53 -3.53 -2.47
CA THR A 147 -20.24 -3.39 -1.20
C THR A 147 -19.25 -3.66 -0.05
N ALA A 148 -19.43 -2.98 1.06
CA ALA A 148 -18.55 -3.08 2.22
C ALA A 148 -19.35 -2.90 3.51
N LEU A 149 -18.74 -3.27 4.62
CA LEU A 149 -19.22 -2.95 5.96
C LEU A 149 -18.25 -1.95 6.60
N ARG A 150 -18.74 -0.76 6.92
CA ARG A 150 -18.00 0.25 7.67
C ARG A 150 -18.55 0.35 9.08
N ASP A 151 -17.72 0.05 10.08
CA ASP A 151 -18.17 -0.02 11.49
C ASP A 151 -19.43 -0.89 11.65
N GLY A 152 -19.52 -1.98 10.86
CA GLY A 152 -20.67 -2.88 10.84
C GLY A 152 -21.89 -2.38 10.05
N GLN A 153 -21.86 -1.16 9.48
CA GLN A 153 -22.94 -0.60 8.69
C GLN A 153 -22.72 -0.81 7.19
N PRO A 154 -23.77 -1.17 6.42
CA PRO A 154 -23.64 -1.36 4.98
C PRO A 154 -23.24 -0.07 4.25
N LEU A 155 -22.25 -0.19 3.36
CA LEU A 155 -21.73 0.87 2.50
C LEU A 155 -21.63 0.35 1.07
N THR A 156 -22.07 1.14 0.11
CA THR A 156 -21.87 0.87 -1.32
C THR A 156 -20.91 1.90 -1.89
N ILE A 157 -19.91 1.46 -2.66
CA ILE A 157 -18.98 2.35 -3.37
C ILE A 157 -19.06 1.99 -4.85
N ARG A 158 -19.60 2.89 -5.65
CA ARG A 158 -19.62 2.79 -7.11
C ARG A 158 -18.33 3.40 -7.66
N ALA A 159 -17.65 2.68 -8.54
CA ALA A 159 -16.39 3.12 -9.12
C ALA A 159 -16.22 2.60 -10.56
N GLN A 160 -15.54 3.39 -11.38
CA GLN A 160 -15.20 2.99 -12.75
C GLN A 160 -14.12 1.90 -12.77
N LEU A 161 -13.24 1.91 -11.75
CA LEU A 161 -12.16 0.94 -11.55
C LEU A 161 -12.11 0.49 -10.09
N VAL A 162 -11.95 -0.82 -9.88
CA VAL A 162 -11.66 -1.40 -8.56
C VAL A 162 -10.27 -2.01 -8.59
N ILE A 163 -9.43 -1.62 -7.63
CA ILE A 163 -8.05 -2.13 -7.47
C ILE A 163 -7.97 -2.94 -6.19
N GLY A 164 -7.59 -4.21 -6.30
CA GLY A 164 -7.28 -5.06 -5.15
C GLY A 164 -5.84 -4.87 -4.68
N ALA A 165 -5.65 -4.28 -3.50
CA ALA A 165 -4.39 -4.12 -2.79
C ALA A 165 -4.43 -4.75 -1.38
N ASP A 166 -5.32 -5.73 -1.20
CA ASP A 166 -5.69 -6.37 0.05
C ASP A 166 -4.79 -7.57 0.43
N GLY A 167 -3.63 -7.66 -0.20
CA GLY A 167 -2.52 -8.53 0.19
C GLY A 167 -2.61 -9.95 -0.36
N ARG A 168 -1.80 -10.86 0.25
CA ARG A 168 -1.61 -12.24 -0.25
C ARG A 168 -2.90 -13.06 -0.30
N HIS A 169 -3.82 -12.82 0.62
CA HIS A 169 -5.12 -13.48 0.73
C HIS A 169 -6.23 -12.61 0.16
N SER A 170 -5.97 -11.96 -0.96
CA SER A 170 -6.86 -11.00 -1.60
C SER A 170 -8.27 -11.56 -1.82
N ALA A 171 -9.25 -10.93 -1.19
CA ALA A 171 -10.67 -11.20 -1.41
C ALA A 171 -11.12 -10.67 -2.78
N VAL A 172 -10.57 -9.53 -3.21
CA VAL A 172 -10.83 -8.98 -4.55
C VAL A 172 -10.43 -9.97 -5.63
N ARG A 173 -9.21 -10.54 -5.54
CA ARG A 173 -8.74 -11.55 -6.50
C ARG A 173 -9.64 -12.77 -6.52
N ALA A 174 -10.02 -13.29 -5.35
CA ALA A 174 -10.87 -14.46 -5.26
C ALA A 174 -12.25 -14.22 -5.87
N GLN A 175 -12.88 -13.10 -5.55
CA GLN A 175 -14.22 -12.76 -6.06
C GLN A 175 -14.22 -12.41 -7.57
N ALA A 176 -13.09 -11.89 -8.08
CA ALA A 176 -12.90 -11.65 -9.51
C ALA A 176 -12.57 -12.93 -10.29
N GLY A 177 -12.51 -14.11 -9.66
CA GLY A 177 -12.16 -15.36 -10.31
C GLY A 177 -10.73 -15.46 -10.81
N LEU A 178 -9.83 -14.57 -10.32
CA LEU A 178 -8.43 -14.54 -10.75
C LEU A 178 -7.60 -15.55 -9.95
N THR A 179 -6.89 -16.42 -10.67
CA THR A 179 -5.97 -17.40 -10.06
C THR A 179 -4.56 -16.85 -9.98
N SER A 180 -3.88 -17.15 -8.88
CA SER A 180 -2.45 -16.86 -8.71
C SER A 180 -1.65 -18.11 -9.02
N GLN A 181 -0.78 -18.06 -10.01
CA GLN A 181 0.20 -19.11 -10.24
C GLN A 181 1.47 -18.78 -9.43
N ILE A 182 1.78 -19.62 -8.46
CA ILE A 182 3.08 -19.55 -7.78
C ILE A 182 4.06 -20.25 -8.72
N GLY A 183 5.00 -19.48 -9.33
CA GLY A 183 6.06 -20.03 -10.14
C GLY A 183 6.92 -20.99 -9.31
N ARG A 184 7.28 -22.15 -9.89
CA ARG A 184 8.34 -23.00 -9.31
C ARG A 184 9.65 -22.22 -9.45
N ALA A 185 10.36 -22.02 -8.34
CA ALA A 185 11.75 -21.60 -8.41
C ALA A 185 12.49 -22.65 -9.27
N SER A 186 12.98 -22.26 -10.43
CA SER A 186 13.90 -23.13 -11.19
C SER A 186 15.21 -23.14 -10.41
N VAL A 187 15.44 -24.21 -9.67
CA VAL A 187 16.77 -24.52 -9.16
C VAL A 187 17.60 -24.77 -10.40
N GLY A 188 18.42 -23.79 -10.79
CA GLY A 188 19.40 -23.94 -11.86
C GLY A 188 20.29 -25.14 -11.53
N LYS A 189 20.40 -26.05 -12.49
CA LYS A 189 21.42 -27.12 -12.46
C LYS A 189 22.80 -26.52 -12.70
#